data_dbb053978f9e6ed08a787330b1a7c31e
#
_entry.id   dbb053978f9e6ed08a787330b1a7c31e
#
_cell.length_a   1.000
_cell.length_b   1.000
_cell.length_c   1.000
_cell.angle_alpha   90.00
_cell.angle_beta   90.00
_cell.angle_gamma   90.00
#
_symmetry.space_group_name_H-M   'P 1'
#
loop_
_entity.id
_entity.type
_entity.pdbx_description
1 polymer ?
#
loop_
_entity_poly.entity_id
_entity_poly.type
_entity_poly.pdbx_seq_one_letter_code
_entity_poly.pdbx_strand_id
1 'polypeptide(L)'
;MGFLDKLKEKSRGVMTAAKPAEGVPALTEAEVRARLLEISGKGVTAGEENGDVVVAWAAKVASAGPGGAGYENLYRALRISFDESDHEASGIGLKATTEAEVTFGGMFAGGTDWERGQHIGSETLHVIAWLGPHQTEGGAGEKGYRFAWGDLREPVIEAVTGAGWTYKPKKV
;
A
#
# COMPACT_ATOMS: atom_id res chain seq x y z
N MET A 1 -22.69 2.21 -16.01
CA MET A 1 -22.18 1.37 -14.90
C MET A 1 -23.14 1.51 -13.72
N GLY A 2 -23.72 0.41 -13.28
CA GLY A 2 -24.72 0.42 -12.20
C GLY A 2 -24.10 0.63 -10.83
N PHE A 3 -24.94 0.99 -9.84
CA PHE A 3 -24.50 1.16 -8.44
C PHE A 3 -23.85 -0.12 -7.87
N LEU A 4 -24.38 -1.29 -8.21
CA LEU A 4 -23.86 -2.59 -7.79
C LEU A 4 -22.48 -2.89 -8.41
N ASP A 5 -22.22 -2.44 -9.63
CA ASP A 5 -20.92 -2.62 -10.29
C ASP A 5 -19.85 -1.77 -9.59
N LYS A 6 -20.18 -0.54 -9.22
CA LYS A 6 -19.30 0.34 -8.44
C LYS A 6 -19.02 -0.21 -7.04
N LEU A 7 -19.99 -0.86 -6.40
CA LEU A 7 -19.78 -1.52 -5.12
C LEU A 7 -18.87 -2.74 -5.24
N LYS A 8 -19.04 -3.54 -6.29
CA LYS A 8 -18.15 -4.70 -6.57
C LYS A 8 -16.72 -4.24 -6.83
N GLU A 9 -16.55 -3.18 -7.60
CA GLU A 9 -15.24 -2.60 -7.89
C GLU A 9 -14.55 -2.09 -6.60
N LYS A 10 -15.28 -1.36 -5.75
CA LYS A 10 -14.76 -0.87 -4.46
C LYS A 10 -14.45 -1.98 -3.46
N SER A 11 -15.14 -3.10 -3.52
CA SER A 11 -14.89 -4.24 -2.61
C SER A 11 -13.78 -5.18 -3.09
N ARG A 12 -13.34 -5.01 -4.35
CA ARG A 12 -12.28 -5.82 -4.95
C ARG A 12 -10.97 -5.70 -4.17
N GLY A 13 -10.41 -6.83 -3.79
CA GLY A 13 -9.17 -6.87 -3.01
C GLY A 13 -9.30 -6.44 -1.55
N VAL A 14 -10.50 -6.09 -1.07
CA VAL A 14 -10.79 -5.78 0.34
C VAL A 14 -11.65 -6.86 0.97
N MET A 15 -12.79 -7.15 0.35
CA MET A 15 -13.74 -8.16 0.84
C MET A 15 -13.77 -9.39 -0.05
N THR A 16 -13.41 -9.23 -1.33
CA THR A 16 -13.41 -10.28 -2.33
C THR A 16 -12.07 -10.41 -3.02
N ALA A 17 -11.76 -11.62 -3.49
CA ALA A 17 -10.58 -11.86 -4.30
C ALA A 17 -10.68 -11.16 -5.66
N ALA A 18 -9.55 -10.70 -6.19
CA ALA A 18 -9.41 -10.25 -7.55
C ALA A 18 -8.72 -11.34 -8.37
N LYS A 19 -9.41 -11.84 -9.39
CA LYS A 19 -8.90 -12.92 -10.25
C LYS A 19 -8.28 -12.35 -11.53
N PRO A 20 -7.28 -13.04 -12.11
CA PRO A 20 -6.78 -12.68 -13.43
C PRO A 20 -7.88 -12.83 -14.50
N ALA A 21 -7.73 -12.13 -15.62
CA ALA A 21 -8.58 -12.35 -16.76
C ALA A 21 -8.41 -13.77 -17.31
N GLU A 22 -9.44 -14.29 -17.95
CA GLU A 22 -9.39 -15.61 -18.57
C GLU A 22 -8.27 -15.68 -19.63
N GLY A 23 -7.51 -16.77 -19.61
CA GLY A 23 -6.42 -17.00 -20.56
C GLY A 23 -5.09 -16.32 -20.24
N VAL A 24 -4.99 -15.56 -19.15
CA VAL A 24 -3.70 -14.99 -18.70
C VAL A 24 -2.87 -16.10 -18.03
N PRO A 25 -1.70 -16.45 -18.57
CA PRO A 25 -0.85 -17.48 -17.97
C PRO A 25 -0.24 -16.97 -16.67
N ALA A 26 -0.11 -17.86 -15.68
CA ALA A 26 0.54 -17.53 -14.44
C ALA A 26 2.07 -17.43 -14.64
N LEU A 27 2.63 -16.31 -14.25
CA LEU A 27 4.08 -16.11 -14.18
C LEU A 27 4.64 -16.74 -12.89
N THR A 28 5.95 -16.81 -12.78
CA THR A 28 6.63 -17.25 -11.57
C THR A 28 6.46 -16.24 -10.43
N GLU A 29 6.62 -16.67 -9.18
CA GLU A 29 6.62 -15.76 -8.04
C GLU A 29 7.66 -14.64 -8.19
N ALA A 30 8.85 -14.96 -8.71
CA ALA A 30 9.91 -13.97 -8.92
C ALA A 30 9.46 -12.86 -9.89
N GLU A 31 8.74 -13.21 -10.95
CA GLU A 31 8.21 -12.24 -11.92
C GLU A 31 7.09 -11.39 -11.33
N VAL A 32 6.22 -11.97 -10.49
CA VAL A 32 5.18 -11.21 -9.76
C VAL A 32 5.83 -10.22 -8.80
N ARG A 33 6.84 -10.67 -8.03
CA ARG A 33 7.61 -9.79 -7.13
C ARG A 33 8.24 -8.63 -7.89
N ALA A 34 8.89 -8.91 -9.02
CA ALA A 34 9.53 -7.88 -9.83
C ALA A 34 8.53 -6.79 -10.28
N ARG A 35 7.33 -7.18 -10.71
CA ARG A 35 6.26 -6.24 -11.08
C ARG A 35 5.79 -5.39 -9.90
N LEU A 36 5.66 -5.97 -8.71
CA LEU A 36 5.27 -5.24 -7.51
C LEU A 36 6.35 -4.24 -7.08
N LEU A 37 7.63 -4.60 -7.21
CA LEU A 37 8.75 -3.73 -6.85
C LEU A 37 8.91 -2.52 -7.77
N GLU A 38 8.29 -2.53 -8.96
CA GLU A 38 8.24 -1.38 -9.87
C GLU A 38 7.17 -0.34 -9.50
N ILE A 39 6.27 -0.65 -8.57
CA ILE A 39 5.22 0.27 -8.16
C ILE A 39 5.83 1.49 -7.46
N SER A 40 5.54 2.66 -7.97
CA SER A 40 6.04 3.94 -7.46
C SER A 40 5.04 5.07 -7.67
N GLY A 41 5.25 6.19 -7.01
CA GLY A 41 4.41 7.37 -7.10
C GLY A 41 4.79 8.39 -6.05
N LYS A 42 4.00 9.45 -5.89
CA LYS A 42 4.21 10.45 -4.84
C LYS A 42 4.12 9.79 -3.45
N GLY A 43 5.24 9.71 -2.75
CA GLY A 43 5.34 9.05 -1.45
C GLY A 43 5.25 7.53 -1.50
N VAL A 44 5.08 6.92 -2.68
CA VAL A 44 4.93 5.47 -2.85
C VAL A 44 6.26 4.84 -3.19
N THR A 45 6.62 3.81 -2.44
CA THR A 45 7.80 2.97 -2.68
C THR A 45 7.43 1.52 -2.45
N ALA A 46 8.15 0.61 -3.12
CA ALA A 46 8.01 -0.82 -2.93
C ALA A 46 9.36 -1.42 -2.54
N GLY A 47 9.33 -2.43 -1.68
CA GLY A 47 10.53 -3.13 -1.23
C GLY A 47 10.19 -4.51 -0.67
N GLU A 48 11.21 -5.28 -0.37
CA GLU A 48 11.06 -6.60 0.24
C GLU A 48 11.37 -6.53 1.73
N GLU A 49 10.58 -7.22 2.53
CA GLU A 49 10.79 -7.34 3.97
C GLU A 49 10.31 -8.71 4.48
N ASN A 50 11.22 -9.45 5.09
CA ASN A 50 10.94 -10.78 5.68
C ASN A 50 10.25 -11.77 4.72
N GLY A 51 10.63 -11.75 3.44
CA GLY A 51 10.08 -12.65 2.42
C GLY A 51 8.78 -12.16 1.76
N ASP A 52 8.20 -11.08 2.24
CA ASP A 52 7.04 -10.42 1.64
C ASP A 52 7.44 -9.20 0.81
N VAL A 53 6.58 -8.74 -0.07
CA VAL A 53 6.70 -7.44 -0.72
C VAL A 53 5.84 -6.44 0.04
N VAL A 54 6.39 -5.27 0.30
CA VAL A 54 5.68 -4.15 0.93
C VAL A 54 5.61 -3.00 -0.07
N VAL A 55 4.39 -2.55 -0.35
CA VAL A 55 4.15 -1.32 -1.12
C VAL A 55 3.63 -0.29 -0.14
N ALA A 56 4.40 0.77 0.07
CA ALA A 56 4.13 1.76 1.10
C ALA A 56 4.00 3.17 0.55
N TRP A 57 3.02 3.89 1.06
CA TRP A 57 2.91 5.33 0.96
C TRP A 57 3.34 5.96 2.28
N ALA A 58 4.17 6.97 2.23
CA ALA A 58 4.65 7.66 3.41
C ALA A 58 4.80 9.16 3.17
N ALA A 59 4.37 9.94 4.15
CA ALA A 59 4.47 11.39 4.11
C ALA A 59 4.61 12.00 5.51
N LYS A 60 5.36 13.10 5.60
CA LYS A 60 5.31 14.02 6.73
C LYS A 60 4.16 14.98 6.52
N VAL A 61 3.24 15.07 7.46
CA VAL A 61 2.06 15.90 7.37
C VAL A 61 1.99 16.91 8.51
N ALA A 62 1.37 18.05 8.26
CA ALA A 62 1.04 18.99 9.31
C ALA A 62 -0.07 18.42 10.18
N SER A 63 0.11 18.50 11.48
CA SER A 63 -0.88 18.13 12.48
C SER A 63 -1.25 19.32 13.35
N ALA A 64 -2.48 19.33 13.83
CA ALA A 64 -2.95 20.29 14.81
C ALA A 64 -3.61 19.53 15.95
N GLY A 65 -3.12 19.75 17.15
CA GLY A 65 -3.63 19.07 18.35
C GLY A 65 -3.70 20.02 19.56
N PRO A 66 -4.10 19.52 20.74
CA PRO A 66 -4.18 20.31 21.97
C PRO A 66 -2.86 20.98 22.37
N GLY A 67 -1.73 20.45 21.92
CA GLY A 67 -0.38 21.00 22.14
C GLY A 67 0.07 22.05 21.12
N GLY A 68 -0.76 22.39 20.13
CA GLY A 68 -0.43 23.32 19.04
C GLY A 68 -0.20 22.66 17.69
N ALA A 69 0.41 23.38 16.76
CA ALA A 69 0.77 22.89 15.45
C ALA A 69 2.04 22.04 15.54
N GLY A 70 2.06 20.91 14.83
CA GLY A 70 3.19 19.99 14.78
C GLY A 70 3.25 19.23 13.46
N TYR A 71 4.09 18.22 13.41
CA TYR A 71 4.26 17.35 12.25
C TYR A 71 4.21 15.90 12.70
N GLU A 72 3.64 15.07 11.86
CA GLU A 72 3.59 13.62 12.04
C GLU A 72 4.01 12.91 10.76
N ASN A 73 4.65 11.76 10.90
CA ASN A 73 4.93 10.88 9.78
C ASN A 73 3.82 9.84 9.68
N LEU A 74 3.15 9.82 8.54
CA LEU A 74 2.11 8.85 8.25
C LEU A 74 2.66 7.77 7.34
N TYR A 75 2.37 6.53 7.70
CA TYR A 75 2.69 5.35 6.89
C TYR A 75 1.41 4.57 6.60
N ARG A 76 1.23 4.23 5.33
CA ARG A 76 0.14 3.41 4.82
C ARG A 76 0.76 2.38 3.90
N ALA A 77 0.62 1.11 4.19
CA ALA A 77 1.28 0.07 3.42
C ALA A 77 0.36 -1.11 3.12
N LEU A 78 0.68 -1.82 2.05
CA LEU A 78 0.15 -3.15 1.77
C LEU A 78 1.33 -4.11 1.85
N ARG A 79 1.21 -5.10 2.72
CA ARG A 79 2.14 -6.22 2.82
C ARG A 79 1.57 -7.41 2.07
N ILE A 80 2.30 -7.91 1.11
CA ILE A 80 1.89 -8.94 0.18
C ILE A 80 2.72 -10.20 0.42
N SER A 81 2.06 -11.28 0.79
CA SER A 81 2.60 -12.62 0.90
C SER A 81 2.16 -13.49 -0.27
N PHE A 82 2.93 -14.53 -0.60
CA PHE A 82 2.77 -15.32 -1.82
C PHE A 82 2.56 -16.79 -1.51
N ASP A 83 1.73 -17.43 -2.32
CA ASP A 83 1.58 -18.87 -2.43
C ASP A 83 1.74 -19.28 -3.90
N GLU A 84 2.94 -19.71 -4.27
CA GLU A 84 3.26 -20.06 -5.66
C GLU A 84 2.51 -21.30 -6.12
N SER A 85 2.22 -22.24 -5.21
CA SER A 85 1.51 -23.47 -5.56
C SER A 85 0.08 -23.21 -6.04
N ASP A 86 -0.56 -22.22 -5.48
CA ASP A 86 -1.92 -21.82 -5.82
C ASP A 86 -1.99 -20.60 -6.74
N HIS A 87 -0.83 -20.02 -7.09
CA HIS A 87 -0.72 -18.75 -7.79
C HIS A 87 -1.58 -17.65 -7.14
N GLU A 88 -1.38 -17.49 -5.83
CA GLU A 88 -2.11 -16.52 -5.02
C GLU A 88 -1.16 -15.54 -4.32
N ALA A 89 -1.55 -14.29 -4.30
CA ALA A 89 -0.93 -13.26 -3.48
C ALA A 89 -1.96 -12.70 -2.50
N SER A 90 -1.58 -12.61 -1.24
CA SER A 90 -2.48 -12.12 -0.18
C SER A 90 -1.97 -10.82 0.40
N GLY A 91 -2.83 -9.81 0.41
CA GLY A 91 -2.51 -8.48 0.91
C GLY A 91 -3.20 -8.11 2.22
N ILE A 92 -2.45 -7.50 3.14
CA ILE A 92 -2.97 -6.89 4.36
C ILE A 92 -2.55 -5.42 4.42
N GLY A 93 -3.49 -4.55 4.78
CA GLY A 93 -3.23 -3.14 5.02
C GLY A 93 -2.59 -2.90 6.39
N LEU A 94 -1.63 -2.00 6.42
CA LEU A 94 -0.91 -1.56 7.61
C LEU A 94 -0.92 -0.04 7.64
N LYS A 95 -1.26 0.53 8.77
CA LYS A 95 -1.12 1.98 8.97
C LYS A 95 -0.41 2.29 10.28
N ALA A 96 0.39 3.32 10.28
CA ALA A 96 1.02 3.86 11.48
C ALA A 96 1.12 5.37 11.39
N THR A 97 1.17 5.99 12.56
CA THR A 97 1.51 7.40 12.75
C THR A 97 2.63 7.45 13.76
N THR A 98 3.71 8.15 13.45
CA THR A 98 4.88 8.22 14.33
C THR A 98 5.65 9.52 14.13
N GLU A 99 6.38 9.94 15.15
CA GLU A 99 7.34 11.05 15.05
C GLU A 99 8.67 10.62 14.43
N ALA A 100 8.97 9.32 14.45
CA ALA A 100 10.20 8.77 13.89
C ALA A 100 10.02 8.35 12.43
N GLU A 101 11.07 8.48 11.62
CA GLU A 101 11.12 7.93 10.28
C GLU A 101 11.30 6.40 10.34
N VAL A 102 10.58 5.70 9.47
CA VAL A 102 10.65 4.24 9.33
C VAL A 102 11.09 3.89 7.92
N THR A 103 12.10 3.06 7.79
CA THR A 103 12.66 2.64 6.51
C THR A 103 12.37 1.17 6.23
N PHE A 104 12.46 0.76 4.96
CA PHE A 104 12.45 -0.66 4.60
C PHE A 104 13.56 -1.42 5.31
N GLY A 105 13.26 -2.66 5.76
CA GLY A 105 14.16 -3.46 6.59
C GLY A 105 14.02 -3.18 8.08
N GLY A 106 13.55 -1.99 8.47
CA GLY A 106 13.20 -1.60 9.82
C GLY A 106 11.73 -1.28 10.04
N MET A 107 10.93 -1.37 8.98
CA MET A 107 9.52 -0.95 8.99
C MET A 107 8.67 -1.70 10.02
N PHE A 108 8.97 -2.98 10.24
CA PHE A 108 8.28 -3.83 11.21
C PHE A 108 9.15 -4.22 12.41
N ALA A 109 10.39 -3.73 12.46
CA ALA A 109 11.28 -3.89 13.62
C ALA A 109 10.83 -2.93 14.72
N GLY A 110 10.45 -3.46 15.83
CA GLY A 110 9.88 -2.88 17.04
C GLY A 110 9.85 -1.35 17.25
N GLY A 111 8.89 -0.87 18.00
CA GLY A 111 8.75 0.53 18.39
C GLY A 111 7.71 1.33 17.58
N THR A 112 7.21 0.80 16.50
CA THR A 112 6.09 1.40 15.74
C THR A 112 4.85 0.54 15.90
N ASP A 113 3.78 1.11 16.41
CA ASP A 113 2.49 0.44 16.52
C ASP A 113 1.78 0.46 15.16
N TRP A 114 1.70 -0.71 14.54
CA TRP A 114 1.00 -0.90 13.27
C TRP A 114 -0.42 -1.39 13.47
N GLU A 115 -1.38 -0.61 13.02
CA GLU A 115 -2.75 -1.07 12.88
C GLU A 115 -2.88 -1.92 11.60
N ARG A 116 -3.29 -3.17 11.76
CA ARG A 116 -3.44 -4.16 10.67
C ARG A 116 -4.90 -4.33 10.32
N GLY A 117 -5.20 -4.45 9.04
CA GLY A 117 -6.55 -4.73 8.57
C GLY A 117 -6.75 -4.45 7.09
N GLN A 118 -8.00 -4.57 6.65
CA GLN A 118 -8.40 -4.18 5.32
C GLN A 118 -8.93 -2.74 5.36
N HIS A 119 -8.01 -1.79 5.29
CA HIS A 119 -8.34 -0.37 5.31
C HIS A 119 -8.99 0.07 4.00
N ILE A 120 -10.00 0.92 4.11
CA ILE A 120 -10.73 1.53 2.99
C ILE A 120 -10.89 3.04 3.22
N GLY A 121 -11.34 3.73 2.18
CA GLY A 121 -11.62 5.15 2.25
C GLY A 121 -10.45 6.03 1.86
N SER A 122 -10.55 7.27 2.18
CA SER A 122 -9.57 8.30 1.84
C SER A 122 -9.49 9.36 2.94
N GLU A 123 -8.38 10.07 2.98
CA GLU A 123 -8.12 11.18 3.88
C GLU A 123 -7.49 12.35 3.11
N THR A 124 -7.82 13.56 3.50
CA THR A 124 -7.23 14.77 2.92
C THR A 124 -6.18 15.32 3.88
N LEU A 125 -4.99 15.56 3.39
CA LEU A 125 -3.80 15.83 4.18
C LEU A 125 -3.08 17.09 3.69
N HIS A 126 -2.44 17.78 4.63
CA HIS A 126 -1.45 18.79 4.28
C HIS A 126 -0.06 18.14 4.33
N VAL A 127 0.40 17.63 3.19
CA VAL A 127 1.70 17.01 3.06
C VAL A 127 2.79 18.07 3.04
N ILE A 128 3.74 17.97 3.97
CA ILE A 128 4.90 18.84 4.07
C ILE A 128 6.06 18.28 3.24
N ALA A 129 6.27 16.96 3.34
CA ALA A 129 7.30 16.25 2.59
C ALA A 129 6.88 14.82 2.33
N TRP A 130 7.27 14.31 1.17
CA TRP A 130 7.15 12.88 0.86
C TRP A 130 8.28 12.12 1.55
N LEU A 131 7.97 10.95 2.12
CA LEU A 131 8.94 10.06 2.74
C LEU A 131 9.15 8.82 1.88
N GLY A 132 10.36 8.27 1.90
CA GLY A 132 10.70 7.04 1.19
C GLY A 132 12.15 7.01 0.72
N PRO A 133 12.70 5.83 0.40
CA PRO A 133 14.12 5.66 0.11
C PRO A 133 14.63 6.41 -1.13
N HIS A 134 13.74 6.83 -2.01
CA HIS A 134 14.08 7.57 -3.23
C HIS A 134 13.57 9.01 -3.24
N GLN A 135 12.95 9.45 -2.19
CA GLN A 135 12.50 10.83 -2.04
C GLN A 135 13.52 11.57 -1.21
N THR A 136 14.54 12.06 -1.91
CA THR A 136 15.49 12.99 -1.32
C THR A 136 14.77 14.23 -0.83
N GLU A 137 15.25 14.76 0.28
CA GLU A 137 14.85 16.05 0.86
C GLU A 137 14.54 17.09 -0.22
N GLY A 138 13.35 17.67 -0.19
CA GLY A 138 12.98 18.78 -1.05
C GLY A 138 11.91 18.51 -2.09
N GLY A 139 11.28 17.36 -2.10
CA GLY A 139 9.99 17.22 -2.80
C GLY A 139 8.99 18.14 -2.11
N ALA A 140 8.61 19.25 -2.79
CA ALA A 140 7.61 20.17 -2.27
C ALA A 140 6.36 19.37 -1.88
N GLY A 141 5.91 19.52 -0.64
CA GLY A 141 4.68 18.92 -0.15
C GLY A 141 3.47 19.44 -0.93
N GLU A 142 2.32 18.92 -0.62
CA GLU A 142 1.07 19.26 -1.30
C GLU A 142 -0.03 19.51 -0.26
N LYS A 143 -0.54 20.74 -0.24
CA LYS A 143 -1.67 21.09 0.61
C LYS A 143 -2.96 20.57 -0.01
N GLY A 144 -3.80 19.87 0.78
CA GLY A 144 -5.04 19.29 0.29
C GLY A 144 -4.83 18.03 -0.53
N TYR A 145 -3.71 17.34 -0.32
CA TYR A 145 -3.47 16.03 -0.93
C TYR A 145 -4.49 15.01 -0.41
N ARG A 146 -5.10 14.27 -1.33
CA ARG A 146 -6.02 13.20 -1.00
C ARG A 146 -5.32 11.85 -1.13
N PHE A 147 -5.03 11.22 0.01
CA PHE A 147 -4.65 9.81 0.04
C PHE A 147 -5.92 8.93 -0.05
N ALA A 148 -5.90 7.90 -0.86
CA ALA A 148 -6.94 6.88 -0.88
C ALA A 148 -6.31 5.48 -0.88
N TRP A 149 -6.84 4.59 -0.05
CA TRP A 149 -6.38 3.20 0.01
C TRP A 149 -6.52 2.46 -1.32
N GLY A 150 -7.53 2.82 -2.12
CA GLY A 150 -7.70 2.30 -3.47
C GLY A 150 -6.53 2.64 -4.39
N ASP A 151 -6.01 3.86 -4.31
CA ASP A 151 -4.88 4.31 -5.14
C ASP A 151 -3.59 3.54 -4.82
N LEU A 152 -3.44 3.04 -3.59
CA LEU A 152 -2.32 2.17 -3.21
C LEU A 152 -2.58 0.71 -3.60
N ARG A 153 -3.83 0.24 -3.53
CA ARG A 153 -4.21 -1.16 -3.74
C ARG A 153 -4.36 -1.53 -5.21
N GLU A 154 -4.95 -0.67 -6.03
CA GLU A 154 -5.21 -0.99 -7.43
C GLU A 154 -3.95 -1.35 -8.24
N PRO A 155 -2.82 -0.63 -8.14
CA PRO A 155 -1.60 -1.04 -8.82
C PRO A 155 -1.09 -2.42 -8.39
N VAL A 156 -1.27 -2.78 -7.11
CA VAL A 156 -0.92 -4.11 -6.58
C VAL A 156 -1.82 -5.18 -7.20
N ILE A 157 -3.12 -4.95 -7.23
CA ILE A 157 -4.09 -5.86 -7.85
C ILE A 157 -3.77 -6.06 -9.33
N GLU A 158 -3.50 -4.98 -10.05
CA GLU A 158 -3.15 -5.03 -11.48
C GLU A 158 -1.85 -5.79 -11.74
N ALA A 159 -0.82 -5.57 -10.92
CA ALA A 159 0.44 -6.29 -11.02
C ALA A 159 0.27 -7.80 -10.80
N VAL A 160 -0.51 -8.19 -9.80
CA VAL A 160 -0.79 -9.59 -9.45
C VAL A 160 -1.68 -10.25 -10.52
N THR A 161 -2.81 -9.66 -10.85
CA THR A 161 -3.76 -10.26 -11.80
C THR A 161 -3.23 -10.23 -13.23
N GLY A 162 -2.48 -9.20 -13.61
CA GLY A 162 -1.79 -9.13 -14.90
C GLY A 162 -0.69 -10.19 -15.05
N ALA A 163 -0.19 -10.72 -13.94
CA ALA A 163 0.75 -11.84 -13.91
C ALA A 163 0.06 -13.22 -13.84
N GLY A 164 -1.26 -13.28 -14.01
CA GLY A 164 -2.03 -14.52 -13.98
C GLY A 164 -2.27 -15.09 -12.58
N TRP A 165 -2.06 -14.30 -11.53
CA TRP A 165 -2.26 -14.69 -10.14
C TRP A 165 -3.55 -14.10 -9.59
N THR A 166 -4.10 -14.74 -8.56
CA THR A 166 -5.24 -14.23 -7.80
C THR A 166 -4.75 -13.39 -6.63
N TYR A 167 -5.26 -12.17 -6.50
CA TYR A 167 -5.06 -11.36 -5.32
C TYR A 167 -6.17 -11.60 -4.31
N LYS A 168 -5.83 -11.87 -3.07
CA LYS A 168 -6.78 -12.08 -1.97
C LYS A 168 -6.55 -11.10 -0.82
N PRO A 169 -7.61 -10.59 -0.19
CA PRO A 169 -7.47 -9.90 1.08
C PRO A 169 -7.09 -10.91 2.16
N LYS A 170 -5.98 -10.68 2.86
CA LYS A 170 -5.57 -11.49 4.00
C LYS A 170 -6.45 -11.19 5.19
N LYS A 171 -7.01 -12.21 5.81
CA LYS A 171 -7.77 -12.05 7.06
C LYS A 171 -6.80 -11.76 8.22
N VAL A 172 -7.22 -10.89 9.13
CA VAL A 172 -6.49 -10.57 10.36
C VAL A 172 -6.77 -11.64 11.40
#